data_83b3f74c8efeaeda9870b0e558ea0195
#
_entry.id   83b3f74c8efeaeda9870b0e558ea0195
#
_cell.length_a   1.000
_cell.length_b   1.000
_cell.length_c   1.000
_cell.angle_alpha   90.00
_cell.angle_beta   90.00
_cell.angle_gamma   90.00
#
_symmetry.space_group_name_H-M   'P 1'
#
loop_
_entity.id
_entity.type
_entity.pdbx_description
1 polymer ?
#
loop_
_entity_poly.entity_id
_entity_poly.type
_entity_poly.pdbx_seq_one_letter_code
_entity_poly.pdbx_strand_id
1 'polypeptide(L)'
;GKMVQMSIESVVRRDTLTSINQTANKANDKFIEELKAKHVYVTEHAGARNKGVGWQNHESWQGKVYLIEGSDDKYKNFAATTGYGKVDGLAGVNCRHSHYAFFPGFSVIPKSPSYNPKLYDLTQIQRYFERGIRKWKKQLAIYEGLEDDVNIAVCKKKVKEWQNNLQKFIDEHEELKRDYSRERVY
;
A
#
# COMPACT_ATOMS: atom_id res chain seq x y z
N GLY A 1 -13.01 -9.18 -18.47
CA GLY A 1 -12.37 -8.26 -17.53
C GLY A 1 -11.87 -7.02 -18.24
N LYS A 2 -11.95 -5.83 -17.63
CA LYS A 2 -11.41 -4.60 -18.24
C LYS A 2 -9.88 -4.70 -18.27
N MET A 3 -9.27 -4.50 -19.43
CA MET A 3 -7.82 -4.31 -19.55
C MET A 3 -7.42 -3.00 -18.85
N VAL A 4 -6.48 -3.09 -17.92
CA VAL A 4 -5.91 -1.93 -17.24
C VAL A 4 -4.54 -1.66 -17.85
N GLN A 5 -4.38 -0.51 -18.52
CA GLN A 5 -3.08 -0.05 -18.98
C GLN A 5 -2.28 0.50 -17.80
N MET A 6 -1.07 -0.02 -17.60
CA MET A 6 -0.14 0.46 -16.59
C MET A 6 1.20 0.80 -17.24
N SER A 7 1.83 1.88 -16.78
CA SER A 7 3.20 2.17 -17.22
C SER A 7 4.19 1.14 -16.62
N ILE A 8 5.27 0.86 -17.34
CA ILE A 8 6.33 -0.07 -16.91
C ILE A 8 6.82 0.27 -15.51
N GLU A 9 7.08 1.56 -15.22
CA GLU A 9 7.54 1.96 -13.89
C GLU A 9 6.50 1.71 -12.80
N SER A 10 5.21 1.85 -13.11
CA SER A 10 4.15 1.55 -12.14
C SER A 10 4.11 0.06 -11.82
N VAL A 11 4.34 -0.79 -12.83
CA VAL A 11 4.44 -2.25 -12.68
C VAL A 11 5.68 -2.60 -11.87
N VAL A 12 6.86 -2.13 -12.28
CA VAL A 12 8.12 -2.40 -11.58
C VAL A 12 8.05 -1.96 -10.12
N ARG A 13 7.59 -0.74 -9.85
CA ARG A 13 7.45 -0.24 -8.47
C ARG A 13 6.48 -1.10 -7.65
N ARG A 14 5.33 -1.47 -8.21
CA ARG A 14 4.35 -2.32 -7.55
C ARG A 14 4.96 -3.68 -7.19
N ASP A 15 5.61 -4.30 -8.15
CA ASP A 15 6.13 -5.65 -8.01
C ASP A 15 7.33 -5.68 -7.06
N THR A 16 8.22 -4.67 -7.13
CA THR A 16 9.32 -4.51 -6.17
C THR A 16 8.81 -4.37 -4.74
N LEU A 17 7.88 -3.46 -4.49
CA LEU A 17 7.34 -3.26 -3.14
C LEU A 17 6.56 -4.48 -2.63
N THR A 18 5.84 -5.17 -3.52
CA THR A 18 5.13 -6.40 -3.18
C THR A 18 6.14 -7.51 -2.83
N SER A 19 7.20 -7.68 -3.61
CA SER A 19 8.25 -8.68 -3.36
C SER A 19 8.98 -8.44 -2.05
N ILE A 20 9.30 -7.18 -1.74
CA ILE A 20 9.91 -6.81 -0.44
C ILE A 20 8.99 -7.20 0.71
N ASN A 21 7.71 -6.83 0.64
CA ASN A 21 6.74 -7.18 1.67
C ASN A 21 6.56 -8.71 1.81
N GLN A 22 6.49 -9.43 0.70
CA GLN A 22 6.40 -10.89 0.70
C GLN A 22 7.64 -11.55 1.31
N THR A 23 8.83 -11.04 1.00
CA THR A 23 10.08 -11.56 1.57
C THR A 23 10.13 -11.34 3.07
N ALA A 24 9.73 -10.16 3.55
CA ALA A 24 9.65 -9.88 4.98
C ALA A 24 8.64 -10.80 5.69
N ASN A 25 7.46 -11.02 5.10
CA ASN A 25 6.47 -11.92 5.68
C ASN A 25 6.95 -13.39 5.68
N LYS A 26 7.66 -13.86 4.63
CA LYS A 26 8.29 -15.20 4.61
C LYS A 26 9.38 -15.36 5.67
N ALA A 27 10.13 -14.30 5.98
CA ALA A 27 11.07 -14.34 7.10
C ALA A 27 10.33 -14.50 8.44
N ASN A 28 9.21 -13.79 8.62
CA ASN A 28 8.37 -13.94 9.81
C ASN A 28 7.79 -15.37 9.91
N ASP A 29 7.40 -16.00 8.79
CA ASP A 29 6.93 -17.40 8.78
C ASP A 29 7.98 -18.34 9.39
N LYS A 30 9.27 -18.18 9.03
CA LYS A 30 10.35 -18.97 9.59
C LYS A 30 10.50 -18.79 11.11
N PHE A 31 10.43 -17.53 11.58
CA PHE A 31 10.46 -17.27 13.03
C PHE A 31 9.26 -17.87 13.75
N ILE A 32 8.07 -17.82 13.14
CA ILE A 32 6.86 -18.40 13.69
C ILE A 32 7.02 -19.93 13.82
N GLU A 33 7.58 -20.57 12.81
CA GLU A 33 7.86 -22.01 12.80
C GLU A 33 8.91 -22.40 13.85
N GLU A 34 10.05 -21.69 13.91
CA GLU A 34 11.12 -21.91 14.90
C GLU A 34 10.61 -21.75 16.33
N LEU A 35 9.78 -20.74 16.57
CA LEU A 35 9.16 -20.50 17.88
C LEU A 35 7.99 -21.43 18.17
N LYS A 36 7.57 -22.27 17.22
CA LYS A 36 6.39 -23.16 17.32
C LYS A 36 5.13 -22.40 17.76
N ALA A 37 4.99 -21.14 17.30
CA ALA A 37 3.87 -20.32 17.66
C ALA A 37 2.58 -20.83 16.97
N LYS A 38 1.51 -20.97 17.72
CA LYS A 38 0.20 -21.37 17.22
C LYS A 38 -0.65 -20.17 16.77
N HIS A 39 -0.29 -18.97 17.22
CA HIS A 39 -1.03 -17.75 16.93
C HIS A 39 -0.12 -16.74 16.25
N VAL A 40 -0.74 -15.91 15.42
CA VAL A 40 -0.10 -14.77 14.76
C VAL A 40 -0.93 -13.51 15.00
N TYR A 41 -0.23 -12.39 15.22
CA TYR A 41 -0.82 -11.06 15.20
C TYR A 41 -0.58 -10.45 13.82
N VAL A 42 -1.63 -9.88 13.23
CA VAL A 42 -1.55 -9.14 11.97
C VAL A 42 -1.52 -7.65 12.26
N THR A 43 -0.54 -6.94 11.70
CA THR A 43 -0.38 -5.50 11.91
C THR A 43 -1.57 -4.69 11.42
N GLU A 44 -1.72 -3.50 11.96
CA GLU A 44 -2.76 -2.54 11.60
C GLU A 44 -2.13 -1.26 11.06
N HIS A 45 -2.81 -0.57 10.15
CA HIS A 45 -2.48 0.79 9.75
C HIS A 45 -3.72 1.60 9.38
N ALA A 46 -3.65 2.93 9.59
CA ALA A 46 -4.80 3.83 9.51
C ALA A 46 -5.49 3.86 8.14
N GLY A 47 -4.77 3.67 7.05
CA GLY A 47 -5.30 3.71 5.67
C GLY A 47 -5.42 2.34 5.02
N ALA A 48 -5.81 1.30 5.76
CA ALA A 48 -6.03 -0.02 5.19
C ALA A 48 -7.13 0.00 4.12
N ARG A 49 -6.99 -0.87 3.12
CA ARG A 49 -8.02 -1.06 2.10
C ARG A 49 -9.33 -1.48 2.76
N ASN A 50 -10.40 -0.73 2.50
CA ASN A 50 -11.74 -0.97 3.04
C ASN A 50 -12.76 -1.37 1.96
N LYS A 51 -12.30 -1.78 0.78
CA LYS A 51 -13.12 -2.20 -0.36
C LYS A 51 -13.00 -3.71 -0.57
N GLY A 52 -14.03 -4.30 -1.15
CA GLY A 52 -14.07 -5.73 -1.44
C GLY A 52 -14.78 -6.55 -0.36
N VAL A 53 -14.80 -7.87 -0.56
CA VAL A 53 -15.48 -8.85 0.30
C VAL A 53 -14.46 -9.84 0.87
N GLY A 54 -14.65 -10.26 2.12
CA GLY A 54 -13.77 -11.21 2.79
C GLY A 54 -12.34 -10.66 2.93
N TRP A 55 -11.34 -11.47 2.54
CA TRP A 55 -9.91 -11.08 2.65
C TRP A 55 -9.50 -9.86 1.81
N GLN A 56 -10.28 -9.47 0.80
CA GLN A 56 -10.03 -8.27 -0.01
C GLN A 56 -10.18 -6.98 0.78
N ASN A 57 -11.02 -6.99 1.80
CA ASN A 57 -11.22 -5.88 2.74
C ASN A 57 -10.23 -6.01 3.89
N HIS A 58 -9.08 -5.33 3.78
CA HIS A 58 -8.00 -5.44 4.76
C HIS A 58 -8.34 -4.82 6.11
N GLU A 59 -9.23 -3.83 6.13
CA GLU A 59 -9.71 -3.22 7.36
C GLU A 59 -10.43 -4.25 8.24
N SER A 60 -11.16 -5.17 7.64
CA SER A 60 -11.98 -6.14 8.38
C SER A 60 -11.17 -7.13 9.23
N TRP A 61 -9.91 -7.39 8.87
CA TRP A 61 -9.08 -8.41 9.52
C TRP A 61 -7.76 -7.89 10.09
N GLN A 62 -7.34 -6.64 9.85
CA GLN A 62 -6.13 -6.08 10.44
C GLN A 62 -6.23 -5.92 11.96
N GLY A 63 -5.09 -5.77 12.65
CA GLY A 63 -5.03 -5.49 14.09
C GLY A 63 -5.50 -6.65 14.99
N LYS A 64 -5.63 -7.85 14.46
CA LYS A 64 -6.19 -8.99 15.16
C LYS A 64 -5.22 -10.16 15.27
N VAL A 65 -5.52 -11.04 16.21
CA VAL A 65 -4.80 -12.30 16.41
C VAL A 65 -5.59 -13.44 15.78
N TYR A 66 -4.84 -14.37 15.18
CA TYR A 66 -5.38 -15.52 14.46
C TYR A 66 -4.70 -16.81 14.86
N LEU A 67 -5.38 -17.96 14.69
CA LEU A 67 -4.78 -19.28 14.72
C LEU A 67 -4.18 -19.62 13.35
N ILE A 68 -2.98 -20.19 13.34
CA ILE A 68 -2.32 -20.65 12.12
C ILE A 68 -3.08 -21.86 11.55
N GLU A 69 -3.41 -22.81 12.40
CA GLU A 69 -4.18 -24.01 12.06
C GLU A 69 -5.49 -24.04 12.83
N GLY A 70 -6.57 -24.42 12.15
CA GLY A 70 -7.89 -24.47 12.73
C GLY A 70 -8.49 -23.09 13.04
N SER A 71 -9.52 -23.09 13.86
CA SER A 71 -10.18 -21.91 14.43
C SER A 71 -10.91 -22.32 15.70
N ASP A 72 -11.13 -21.38 16.61
CA ASP A 72 -11.94 -21.56 17.81
C ASP A 72 -12.88 -20.35 17.99
N ASP A 73 -13.60 -20.31 19.11
CA ASP A 73 -14.55 -19.22 19.40
C ASP A 73 -13.88 -17.86 19.55
N LYS A 74 -12.58 -17.84 19.93
CA LYS A 74 -11.81 -16.64 20.17
C LYS A 74 -11.00 -16.20 18.96
N TYR A 75 -10.40 -17.15 18.23
CA TYR A 75 -9.47 -16.89 17.16
C TYR A 75 -9.89 -17.56 15.86
N LYS A 76 -10.03 -16.78 14.79
CA LYS A 76 -10.31 -17.28 13.44
C LYS A 76 -9.05 -17.86 12.79
N ASN A 77 -9.23 -18.67 11.76
CA ASN A 77 -8.13 -19.17 10.96
C ASN A 77 -7.41 -18.04 10.21
N PHE A 78 -6.09 -18.01 10.30
CA PHE A 78 -5.24 -16.99 9.70
C PHE A 78 -5.39 -16.90 8.18
N ALA A 79 -5.07 -17.99 7.48
CA ALA A 79 -5.05 -17.98 6.01
C ALA A 79 -6.46 -17.79 5.41
N ALA A 80 -7.47 -18.44 5.98
CA ALA A 80 -8.85 -18.34 5.49
C ALA A 80 -9.43 -16.93 5.67
N THR A 81 -9.07 -16.23 6.77
CA THR A 81 -9.63 -14.91 7.06
C THR A 81 -8.88 -13.80 6.33
N THR A 82 -7.55 -13.87 6.29
CA THR A 82 -6.70 -12.81 5.73
C THR A 82 -6.38 -12.99 4.26
N GLY A 83 -6.65 -14.18 3.69
CA GLY A 83 -6.25 -14.53 2.34
C GLY A 83 -4.74 -14.57 2.18
N TYR A 84 -3.98 -14.93 3.22
CA TYR A 84 -2.53 -15.04 3.12
C TYR A 84 -2.12 -15.97 1.96
N GLY A 85 -1.19 -15.50 1.12
CA GLY A 85 -0.80 -16.19 -0.11
C GLY A 85 -1.68 -15.90 -1.34
N LYS A 86 -2.77 -15.12 -1.20
CA LYS A 86 -3.61 -14.68 -2.33
C LYS A 86 -3.19 -13.30 -2.83
N VAL A 87 -3.43 -13.04 -4.12
CA VAL A 87 -3.03 -11.79 -4.79
C VAL A 87 -3.59 -10.54 -4.12
N ASP A 88 -4.78 -10.60 -3.58
CA ASP A 88 -5.54 -9.50 -2.99
C ASP A 88 -5.71 -9.60 -1.45
N GLY A 89 -5.05 -10.58 -0.83
CA GLY A 89 -5.03 -10.79 0.62
C GLY A 89 -3.80 -10.22 1.32
N LEU A 90 -3.53 -10.74 2.52
CA LEU A 90 -2.33 -10.41 3.30
C LEU A 90 -1.05 -10.77 2.52
N ALA A 91 -0.07 -9.87 2.52
CA ALA A 91 1.15 -9.92 1.72
C ALA A 91 0.91 -9.98 0.19
N GLY A 92 -0.32 -9.80 -0.28
CA GLY A 92 -0.66 -9.68 -1.69
C GLY A 92 -0.24 -8.33 -2.30
N VAL A 93 -0.70 -8.08 -3.52
CA VAL A 93 -0.35 -6.87 -4.27
C VAL A 93 -0.76 -5.60 -3.54
N ASN A 94 0.22 -4.70 -3.35
CA ASN A 94 0.07 -3.43 -2.60
C ASN A 94 -0.35 -3.60 -1.13
N CYS A 95 -0.30 -4.79 -0.57
CA CYS A 95 -0.50 -4.98 0.86
C CYS A 95 0.68 -4.37 1.63
N ARG A 96 0.41 -3.77 2.79
CA ARG A 96 1.40 -3.19 3.71
C ARG A 96 1.41 -3.87 5.07
N HIS A 97 0.54 -4.85 5.25
CA HIS A 97 0.44 -5.59 6.51
C HIS A 97 1.55 -6.62 6.58
N SER A 98 1.99 -6.86 7.81
CA SER A 98 2.87 -7.96 8.19
C SER A 98 2.20 -8.77 9.29
N HIS A 99 2.73 -9.95 9.57
CA HIS A 99 2.28 -10.78 10.68
C HIS A 99 3.47 -11.27 11.50
N TYR A 100 3.25 -11.53 12.77
CA TYR A 100 4.28 -11.91 13.73
C TYR A 100 3.75 -12.99 14.67
N ALA A 101 4.67 -13.81 15.20
CA ALA A 101 4.34 -14.77 16.25
C ALA A 101 3.64 -14.07 17.42
N PHE A 102 2.58 -14.69 17.94
CA PHE A 102 1.84 -14.18 19.08
C PHE A 102 1.62 -15.28 20.11
N PHE A 103 1.90 -14.97 21.37
CA PHE A 103 1.73 -15.88 22.50
C PHE A 103 0.69 -15.28 23.45
N PRO A 104 -0.53 -15.83 23.50
CA PRO A 104 -1.57 -15.35 24.41
C PRO A 104 -1.09 -15.33 25.86
N GLY A 105 -1.33 -14.21 26.55
CA GLY A 105 -0.88 -14.01 27.92
C GLY A 105 0.56 -13.46 28.09
N PHE A 106 1.38 -13.49 27.02
CA PHE A 106 2.75 -12.98 27.04
C PHE A 106 2.98 -11.84 26.04
N SER A 107 2.46 -12.00 24.82
CA SER A 107 2.62 -10.97 23.77
C SER A 107 1.69 -9.80 24.00
N VAL A 108 2.20 -8.58 23.75
CA VAL A 108 1.43 -7.35 23.79
C VAL A 108 1.13 -6.90 22.35
N ILE A 109 -0.12 -6.57 22.07
CA ILE A 109 -0.50 -5.98 20.78
C ILE A 109 0.01 -4.53 20.75
N PRO A 110 0.83 -4.16 19.75
CA PRO A 110 1.33 -2.79 19.62
C PRO A 110 0.17 -1.79 19.49
N LYS A 111 0.32 -0.62 20.08
CA LYS A 111 -0.61 0.48 19.89
C LYS A 111 -0.44 1.01 18.46
N SER A 112 -1.43 0.81 17.63
CA SER A 112 -1.44 1.29 16.23
C SER A 112 -2.20 2.61 16.13
N PRO A 113 -1.92 3.44 15.08
CA PRO A 113 -2.76 4.59 14.79
C PRO A 113 -4.20 4.14 14.55
N SER A 114 -5.15 4.92 15.04
CA SER A 114 -6.58 4.65 14.82
C SER A 114 -6.88 4.55 13.33
N TYR A 115 -7.66 3.56 12.96
CA TYR A 115 -8.15 3.41 11.59
C TYR A 115 -8.97 4.64 11.18
N ASN A 116 -8.67 5.18 9.99
CA ASN A 116 -9.43 6.29 9.40
C ASN A 116 -10.07 5.81 8.07
N PRO A 117 -11.39 5.64 8.02
CA PRO A 117 -12.08 5.10 6.85
C PRO A 117 -11.93 5.99 5.60
N LYS A 118 -11.68 7.28 5.76
CA LYS A 118 -11.47 8.22 4.66
C LYS A 118 -10.05 8.18 4.10
N LEU A 119 -9.07 7.80 4.90
CA LEU A 119 -7.66 7.88 4.53
C LEU A 119 -7.30 7.03 3.31
N TYR A 120 -7.95 5.87 3.16
CA TYR A 120 -7.75 5.06 1.97
C TYR A 120 -8.13 5.82 0.69
N ASP A 121 -9.32 6.40 0.63
CA ASP A 121 -9.81 7.13 -0.55
C ASP A 121 -8.98 8.41 -0.79
N LEU A 122 -8.63 9.15 0.26
CA LEU A 122 -7.76 10.32 0.17
C LEU A 122 -6.38 9.96 -0.42
N THR A 123 -5.79 8.84 0.00
CA THR A 123 -4.51 8.39 -0.56
C THR A 123 -4.64 7.96 -2.03
N GLN A 124 -5.80 7.46 -2.50
CA GLN A 124 -6.00 7.17 -3.92
C GLN A 124 -6.05 8.45 -4.76
N ILE A 125 -6.67 9.52 -4.25
CA ILE A 125 -6.69 10.85 -4.90
C ILE A 125 -5.28 11.45 -4.93
N GLN A 126 -4.55 11.40 -3.82
CA GLN A 126 -3.14 11.83 -3.78
C GLN A 126 -2.31 11.10 -4.87
N ARG A 127 -2.44 9.78 -4.97
CA ARG A 127 -1.75 8.99 -6.00
C ARG A 127 -2.17 9.34 -7.42
N TYR A 128 -3.38 9.80 -7.63
CA TYR A 128 -3.82 10.31 -8.93
C TYR A 128 -3.01 11.55 -9.33
N PHE A 129 -2.85 12.52 -8.43
CA PHE A 129 -2.02 13.70 -8.67
C PHE A 129 -0.55 13.33 -8.90
N GLU A 130 0.03 12.46 -8.07
CA GLU A 130 1.42 11.98 -8.23
C GLU A 130 1.66 11.33 -9.61
N ARG A 131 0.70 10.54 -10.10
CA ARG A 131 0.77 9.96 -11.46
C ARG A 131 0.69 11.03 -12.54
N GLY A 132 -0.15 12.05 -12.37
CA GLY A 132 -0.26 13.19 -13.29
C GLY A 132 1.05 13.97 -13.39
N ILE A 133 1.69 14.25 -12.25
CA ILE A 133 3.00 14.91 -12.20
C ILE A 133 4.05 14.10 -12.96
N ARG A 134 4.16 12.79 -12.70
CA ARG A 134 5.10 11.93 -13.41
C ARG A 134 4.84 11.88 -14.92
N LYS A 135 3.58 11.81 -15.33
CA LYS A 135 3.21 11.86 -16.76
C LYS A 135 3.78 13.10 -17.44
N TRP A 136 3.58 14.27 -16.86
CA TRP A 136 4.04 15.53 -17.45
C TRP A 136 5.56 15.72 -17.37
N LYS A 137 6.20 15.23 -16.31
CA LYS A 137 7.68 15.21 -16.22
C LYS A 137 8.31 14.32 -17.30
N LYS A 138 7.70 13.18 -17.63
CA LYS A 138 8.17 12.31 -18.73
C LYS A 138 8.05 13.00 -20.08
N GLN A 139 6.90 13.63 -20.34
CA GLN A 139 6.72 14.39 -21.58
C GLN A 139 7.73 15.55 -21.66
N LEU A 140 7.98 16.23 -20.54
CA LEU A 140 9.00 17.27 -20.45
C LEU A 140 10.38 16.73 -20.87
N ALA A 141 10.81 15.61 -20.30
CA ALA A 141 12.10 15.01 -20.61
C ALA A 141 12.22 14.61 -22.12
N ILE A 142 11.12 14.14 -22.72
CA ILE A 142 11.08 13.82 -24.15
C ILE A 142 11.27 15.10 -24.98
N TYR A 143 10.54 16.18 -24.69
CA TYR A 143 10.62 17.42 -25.45
C TYR A 143 11.93 18.17 -25.21
N GLU A 144 12.54 18.06 -24.02
CA GLU A 144 13.90 18.55 -23.75
C GLU A 144 14.93 17.81 -24.62
N GLY A 145 14.80 16.50 -24.81
CA GLY A 145 15.64 15.73 -25.71
C GLY A 145 15.41 16.01 -27.20
N LEU A 146 14.25 16.56 -27.57
CA LEU A 146 13.91 16.98 -28.94
C LEU A 146 14.17 18.47 -29.20
N GLU A 147 14.62 19.21 -28.18
CA GLU A 147 14.82 20.67 -28.24
C GLU A 147 13.58 21.46 -28.68
N ASP A 148 12.38 20.98 -28.32
CA ASP A 148 11.08 21.59 -28.64
C ASP A 148 10.65 22.58 -27.55
N ASP A 149 11.12 23.83 -27.66
CA ASP A 149 10.89 24.88 -26.67
C ASP A 149 9.43 25.17 -26.38
N VAL A 150 8.57 25.03 -27.42
CA VAL A 150 7.14 25.29 -27.28
C VAL A 150 6.51 24.24 -26.35
N ASN A 151 6.75 22.97 -26.62
CA ASN A 151 6.21 21.90 -25.81
C ASN A 151 6.92 21.78 -24.43
N ILE A 152 8.18 22.15 -24.33
CA ILE A 152 8.90 22.30 -23.04
C ILE A 152 8.16 23.28 -22.14
N ALA A 153 7.82 24.49 -22.64
CA ALA A 153 7.10 25.50 -21.88
C ALA A 153 5.72 25.00 -21.42
N VAL A 154 4.97 24.33 -22.30
CA VAL A 154 3.67 23.72 -21.98
C VAL A 154 3.83 22.66 -20.88
N CYS A 155 4.81 21.75 -21.00
CA CYS A 155 5.02 20.70 -20.01
C CYS A 155 5.44 21.27 -18.65
N LYS A 156 6.34 22.27 -18.61
CA LYS A 156 6.73 22.95 -17.36
C LYS A 156 5.53 23.58 -16.64
N LYS A 157 4.67 24.26 -17.41
CA LYS A 157 3.42 24.83 -16.88
C LYS A 157 2.52 23.74 -16.30
N LYS A 158 2.35 22.62 -17.02
CA LYS A 158 1.52 21.49 -16.56
C LYS A 158 2.09 20.81 -15.31
N VAL A 159 3.39 20.59 -15.24
CA VAL A 159 4.03 20.04 -14.03
C VAL A 159 3.72 20.91 -12.83
N LYS A 160 3.92 22.24 -12.96
CA LYS A 160 3.64 23.19 -11.89
C LYS A 160 2.16 23.20 -11.47
N GLU A 161 1.24 23.18 -12.45
CA GLU A 161 -0.21 23.12 -12.21
C GLU A 161 -0.58 21.87 -11.37
N TRP A 162 -0.10 20.69 -11.77
CA TRP A 162 -0.37 19.44 -11.06
C TRP A 162 0.26 19.40 -9.66
N GLN A 163 1.47 19.96 -9.50
CA GLN A 163 2.12 20.08 -8.20
C GLN A 163 1.36 21.03 -7.25
N ASN A 164 0.87 22.15 -7.77
CA ASN A 164 0.06 23.08 -6.99
C ASN A 164 -1.27 22.44 -6.56
N ASN A 165 -1.94 21.71 -7.45
CA ASN A 165 -3.18 21.01 -7.14
C ASN A 165 -2.96 19.92 -6.07
N LEU A 166 -1.85 19.18 -6.17
CA LEU A 166 -1.48 18.22 -5.13
C LEU A 166 -1.22 18.90 -3.79
N GLN A 167 -0.47 20.02 -3.79
CA GLN A 167 -0.18 20.72 -2.56
C GLN A 167 -1.46 21.25 -1.90
N LYS A 168 -2.32 21.88 -2.68
CA LYS A 168 -3.62 22.37 -2.18
C LYS A 168 -4.46 21.22 -1.60
N PHE A 169 -4.52 20.08 -2.29
CA PHE A 169 -5.24 18.92 -1.79
C PHE A 169 -4.66 18.38 -0.47
N ILE A 170 -3.34 18.40 -0.29
CA ILE A 170 -2.69 17.97 0.95
C ILE A 170 -2.95 18.99 2.08
N ASP A 171 -2.91 20.28 1.77
CA ASP A 171 -3.14 21.34 2.77
C ASP A 171 -4.60 21.32 3.31
N GLU A 172 -5.53 20.79 2.51
CA GLU A 172 -6.94 20.59 2.91
C GLU A 172 -7.16 19.30 3.75
N HIS A 173 -6.13 18.43 3.91
CA HIS A 173 -6.26 17.12 4.56
C HIS A 173 -5.05 16.82 5.45
N GLU A 174 -5.16 17.11 6.74
CA GLU A 174 -4.10 16.96 7.75
C GLU A 174 -3.55 15.51 7.86
N GLU A 175 -4.35 14.52 7.48
CA GLU A 175 -3.97 13.11 7.50
C GLU A 175 -2.97 12.76 6.40
N LEU A 176 -2.81 13.60 5.37
CA LEU A 176 -1.93 13.37 4.24
C LEU A 176 -0.58 14.03 4.44
N LYS A 177 0.45 13.39 3.89
CA LYS A 177 1.80 13.96 3.78
C LYS A 177 2.30 13.84 2.35
N ARG A 178 2.95 14.89 1.86
CA ARG A 178 3.56 14.85 0.54
C ARG A 178 4.81 13.98 0.53
N ASP A 179 4.88 13.08 -0.43
CA ASP A 179 6.04 12.21 -0.68
C ASP A 179 6.65 12.56 -2.04
N TYR A 180 7.66 13.41 -2.04
CA TYR A 180 8.33 13.85 -3.26
C TYR A 180 9.01 12.71 -4.04
N SER A 181 9.34 11.59 -3.39
CA SER A 181 9.90 10.41 -4.07
C SER A 181 8.91 9.82 -5.08
N ARG A 182 7.62 9.98 -4.84
CA ARG A 182 6.53 9.51 -5.70
C ARG A 182 6.30 10.36 -6.95
N GLU A 183 6.86 11.58 -6.96
CA GLU A 183 6.80 12.50 -8.10
C GLU A 183 8.03 12.38 -9.03
N ARG A 184 9.02 11.56 -8.68
CA ARG A 184 10.25 11.38 -9.46
C ARG A 184 9.98 10.53 -10.70
N VAL A 185 10.73 10.85 -11.76
CA VAL A 185 10.87 10.07 -12.99
C VAL A 185 12.35 9.65 -13.05
N TYR A 186 12.60 8.40 -13.38
CA TYR A 186 13.93 7.81 -13.51
C TYR A 186 14.19 7.50 -14.96
#